data_a8897436047c2b88aa6db2260d3a2eb0
#
_entry.id   a8897436047c2b88aa6db2260d3a2eb0
#
_cell.length_a   1.000
_cell.length_b   1.000
_cell.length_c   1.000
_cell.angle_alpha   90.00
_cell.angle_beta   90.00
_cell.angle_gamma   90.00
#
_symmetry.space_group_name_H-M   'P 1'
#
loop_
_entity.id
_entity.type
_entity.pdbx_description
1 polymer ?
#
loop_
_entity_poly.entity_id
_entity_poly.type
_entity_poly.pdbx_seq_one_letter_code
_entity_poly.pdbx_strand_id
1 'polypeptide(L)'
;CDVITYEFENVPVEALLRIADRVPVFPPPEALRSAQDRLDEKRLFDELQIPLPRYRAVDTLDDLRAAVDSIGLPLVLKTRRFGYDGKGQYVLKTGKDIDDAWRELGGAALIAEEWLDFDYEVSAIGVRSPGGESAIYPLTRNEHAAGILRRSRAPVDAPDLAEKAESYINALLARLDYVGVLALELFVVGDRLLANEFAPRVHNSGHWTIEGAETSQFENHLRAVTNQPLGPTACRGHAGMLNLIGSIPEAARQLAIPGCQLHDYGKSPREGRKLGHITVVADSAAARDRQLQQLEAVLGKL
;
A
#
# COMPACT_ATOMS: atom_id res chain seq x y z
N CYS A 1 -21.12 20.79 1.96
CA CYS A 1 -19.95 20.49 1.14
C CYS A 1 -20.43 19.78 -0.14
N ASP A 2 -19.64 19.86 -1.19
CA ASP A 2 -20.02 19.38 -2.53
C ASP A 2 -19.57 17.95 -2.78
N VAL A 3 -18.55 17.49 -2.04
CA VAL A 3 -18.00 16.13 -2.09
C VAL A 3 -17.40 15.75 -0.74
N ILE A 4 -17.40 14.48 -0.40
CA ILE A 4 -16.73 13.91 0.76
C ILE A 4 -15.68 12.92 0.28
N THR A 5 -14.51 12.98 0.90
CA THR A 5 -13.45 11.99 0.71
C THR A 5 -12.94 11.49 2.07
N TYR A 6 -12.24 10.37 2.07
CA TYR A 6 -11.64 9.75 3.25
C TYR A 6 -10.20 9.32 2.95
N GLU A 7 -9.38 9.24 3.98
CA GLU A 7 -8.02 8.70 3.90
C GLU A 7 -7.78 7.55 4.88
N PHE A 8 -8.79 7.18 5.68
CA PHE A 8 -8.67 6.14 6.69
C PHE A 8 -9.55 4.94 6.34
N GLU A 9 -8.95 3.75 6.21
CA GLU A 9 -9.59 2.53 5.74
C GLU A 9 -10.61 1.93 6.73
N ASN A 10 -10.52 2.22 8.01
CA ASN A 10 -11.42 1.65 9.01
C ASN A 10 -12.64 2.55 9.32
N VAL A 11 -13.00 3.45 8.41
CA VAL A 11 -14.27 4.18 8.49
C VAL A 11 -15.42 3.20 8.27
N PRO A 12 -16.49 3.20 9.10
CA PRO A 12 -17.63 2.32 8.86
C PRO A 12 -18.30 2.60 7.52
N VAL A 13 -18.30 1.62 6.63
CA VAL A 13 -18.88 1.75 5.27
C VAL A 13 -20.35 2.18 5.31
N GLU A 14 -21.12 1.67 6.26
CA GLU A 14 -22.54 2.03 6.45
C GLU A 14 -22.74 3.53 6.71
N ALA A 15 -21.78 4.18 7.37
CA ALA A 15 -21.84 5.63 7.58
C ALA A 15 -21.64 6.38 6.24
N LEU A 16 -20.70 5.93 5.40
CA LEU A 16 -20.48 6.51 4.08
C LEU A 16 -21.66 6.31 3.15
N LEU A 17 -22.28 5.13 3.15
CA LEU A 17 -23.45 4.83 2.34
C LEU A 17 -24.63 5.76 2.68
N ARG A 18 -24.91 6.01 3.97
CA ARG A 18 -25.96 6.95 4.40
C ARG A 18 -25.69 8.40 3.97
N ILE A 19 -24.41 8.78 3.85
CA ILE A 19 -24.02 10.11 3.41
C ILE A 19 -24.10 10.21 1.88
N ALA A 20 -23.72 9.14 1.18
CA ALA A 20 -23.69 9.07 -0.28
C ALA A 20 -25.05 9.34 -0.93
N ASP A 21 -26.16 9.10 -0.21
CA ASP A 21 -27.51 9.46 -0.65
C ASP A 21 -27.76 10.98 -0.79
N ARG A 22 -26.87 11.80 -0.18
CA ARG A 22 -27.03 13.27 -0.10
C ARG A 22 -25.89 14.03 -0.71
N VAL A 23 -24.66 13.50 -0.62
CA VAL A 23 -23.43 14.15 -1.09
C VAL A 23 -22.56 13.06 -1.71
N PRO A 24 -21.99 13.28 -2.91
CA PRO A 24 -21.04 12.34 -3.50
C PRO A 24 -19.91 12.00 -2.52
N VAL A 25 -19.61 10.70 -2.38
CA VAL A 25 -18.51 10.19 -1.57
C VAL A 25 -17.50 9.52 -2.50
N PHE A 26 -16.29 10.04 -2.53
CA PHE A 26 -15.19 9.51 -3.31
C PHE A 26 -13.93 9.28 -2.45
N PRO A 27 -13.28 8.13 -2.60
CA PRO A 27 -13.63 6.99 -3.47
C PRO A 27 -14.97 6.35 -3.11
N PRO A 28 -15.56 5.52 -4.02
CA PRO A 28 -16.84 4.88 -3.77
C PRO A 28 -16.82 3.99 -2.51
N PRO A 29 -17.87 4.00 -1.68
CA PRO A 29 -17.94 3.14 -0.47
C PRO A 29 -17.72 1.65 -0.75
N GLU A 30 -18.04 1.17 -1.95
CA GLU A 30 -17.80 -0.22 -2.36
C GLU A 30 -16.31 -0.56 -2.42
N ALA A 31 -15.46 0.38 -2.87
CA ALA A 31 -14.02 0.20 -2.86
C ALA A 31 -13.49 0.03 -1.42
N LEU A 32 -14.01 0.82 -0.48
CA LEU A 32 -13.66 0.69 0.93
C LEU A 32 -14.14 -0.64 1.52
N ARG A 33 -15.37 -1.08 1.17
CA ARG A 33 -15.92 -2.36 1.62
C ARG A 33 -15.03 -3.52 1.17
N SER A 34 -14.62 -3.52 -0.09
CA SER A 34 -13.76 -4.57 -0.65
C SER A 34 -12.38 -4.59 0.00
N ALA A 35 -11.78 -3.43 0.29
CA ALA A 35 -10.47 -3.35 0.94
C ALA A 35 -10.49 -3.68 2.44
N GLN A 36 -11.64 -3.51 3.13
CA GLN A 36 -11.75 -3.78 4.57
C GLN A 36 -11.73 -5.27 4.93
N ASP A 37 -12.00 -6.16 4.00
CA ASP A 37 -12.01 -7.61 4.23
C ASP A 37 -11.07 -8.30 3.25
N ARG A 38 -9.97 -8.88 3.75
CA ARG A 38 -8.95 -9.53 2.92
C ARG A 38 -9.52 -10.64 2.02
N LEU A 39 -10.58 -11.33 2.45
CA LEU A 39 -11.19 -12.36 1.61
C LEU A 39 -11.95 -11.76 0.43
N ASP A 40 -12.68 -10.67 0.65
CA ASP A 40 -13.40 -9.97 -0.42
C ASP A 40 -12.41 -9.30 -1.39
N GLU A 41 -11.30 -8.77 -0.89
CA GLU A 41 -10.19 -8.24 -1.68
C GLU A 41 -9.56 -9.32 -2.58
N LYS A 42 -9.24 -10.50 -2.03
CA LYS A 42 -8.68 -11.61 -2.83
C LYS A 42 -9.66 -12.10 -3.90
N ARG A 43 -10.95 -12.18 -3.57
CA ARG A 43 -12.00 -12.53 -4.54
C ARG A 43 -12.11 -11.51 -5.67
N LEU A 44 -11.94 -10.22 -5.37
CA LEU A 44 -11.90 -9.16 -6.39
C LEU A 44 -10.68 -9.33 -7.32
N PHE A 45 -9.51 -9.67 -6.78
CA PHE A 45 -8.33 -9.97 -7.61
C PHE A 45 -8.56 -11.21 -8.50
N ASP A 46 -9.15 -12.28 -7.97
CA ASP A 46 -9.52 -13.46 -8.77
C ASP A 46 -10.51 -13.12 -9.89
N GLU A 47 -11.55 -12.33 -9.60
CA GLU A 47 -12.53 -11.86 -10.59
C GLU A 47 -11.85 -11.12 -11.74
N LEU A 48 -10.84 -10.30 -11.41
CA LEU A 48 -10.07 -9.51 -12.38
C LEU A 48 -8.90 -10.27 -13.01
N GLN A 49 -8.71 -11.54 -12.65
CA GLN A 49 -7.59 -12.37 -13.09
C GLN A 49 -6.22 -11.76 -12.76
N ILE A 50 -6.14 -10.97 -11.68
CA ILE A 50 -4.89 -10.45 -11.15
C ILE A 50 -4.21 -11.56 -10.36
N PRO A 51 -3.00 -11.99 -10.72
CA PRO A 51 -2.32 -13.07 -10.01
C PRO A 51 -2.08 -12.72 -8.53
N LEU A 52 -2.28 -13.70 -7.65
CA LEU A 52 -2.11 -13.54 -6.21
C LEU A 52 -1.59 -14.86 -5.60
N PRO A 53 -1.07 -14.84 -4.35
CA PRO A 53 -0.72 -16.05 -3.61
C PRO A 53 -1.95 -16.94 -3.41
N ARG A 54 -1.76 -18.25 -3.30
CA ARG A 54 -2.85 -19.16 -2.92
C ARG A 54 -3.39 -18.74 -1.56
N TYR A 55 -4.70 -18.78 -1.41
CA TYR A 55 -5.35 -18.41 -0.16
C TYR A 55 -6.58 -19.28 0.14
N ARG A 56 -7.01 -19.28 1.39
CA ARG A 56 -8.21 -19.96 1.84
C ARG A 56 -8.86 -19.24 3.02
N ALA A 57 -10.19 -19.14 3.02
CA ALA A 57 -10.93 -18.67 4.19
C ALA A 57 -10.79 -19.69 5.32
N VAL A 58 -10.70 -19.21 6.55
CA VAL A 58 -10.54 -20.00 7.76
C VAL A 58 -11.49 -19.45 8.84
N ASP A 59 -12.60 -20.15 9.06
CA ASP A 59 -13.60 -19.79 10.07
C ASP A 59 -13.56 -20.77 11.25
N THR A 60 -12.96 -21.96 11.08
CA THR A 60 -12.82 -23.02 12.08
C THR A 60 -11.40 -23.57 12.13
N LEU A 61 -11.05 -24.28 13.22
CA LEU A 61 -9.76 -24.97 13.31
C LEU A 61 -9.61 -26.05 12.21
N ASP A 62 -10.69 -26.67 11.80
CA ASP A 62 -10.66 -27.68 10.73
C ASP A 62 -10.42 -27.01 9.36
N ASP A 63 -10.91 -25.79 9.15
CA ASP A 63 -10.56 -24.99 7.95
C ASP A 63 -9.06 -24.65 7.93
N LEU A 64 -8.47 -24.33 9.09
CA LEU A 64 -7.03 -24.07 9.18
C LEU A 64 -6.21 -25.32 8.83
N ARG A 65 -6.61 -26.49 9.33
CA ARG A 65 -5.97 -27.77 8.95
C ARG A 65 -6.10 -28.04 7.46
N ALA A 66 -7.30 -27.85 6.90
CA ALA A 66 -7.54 -27.99 5.47
C ALA A 66 -6.75 -26.97 4.62
N ALA A 67 -6.52 -25.76 5.14
CA ALA A 67 -5.65 -24.77 4.50
C ALA A 67 -4.20 -25.23 4.48
N VAL A 68 -3.68 -25.76 5.59
CA VAL A 68 -2.33 -26.35 5.65
C VAL A 68 -2.18 -27.51 4.65
N ASP A 69 -3.17 -28.37 4.54
CA ASP A 69 -3.14 -29.51 3.60
C ASP A 69 -3.15 -29.06 2.13
N SER A 70 -3.89 -28.00 1.80
CA SER A 70 -4.08 -27.56 0.42
C SER A 70 -3.05 -26.54 -0.05
N ILE A 71 -2.60 -25.62 0.82
CA ILE A 71 -1.62 -24.57 0.50
C ILE A 71 -0.21 -25.10 0.75
N GLY A 72 -0.02 -25.83 1.85
CA GLY A 72 1.28 -26.27 2.36
C GLY A 72 1.84 -25.32 3.41
N LEU A 73 3.01 -25.66 3.93
CA LEU A 73 3.77 -24.87 4.89
C LEU A 73 5.10 -24.39 4.25
N PRO A 74 5.61 -23.20 4.61
CA PRO A 74 4.99 -22.26 5.54
C PRO A 74 3.79 -21.52 4.93
N LEU A 75 2.88 -21.04 5.77
CA LEU A 75 1.78 -20.16 5.39
C LEU A 75 1.59 -19.04 6.42
N VAL A 76 0.87 -17.97 6.05
CA VAL A 76 0.51 -16.87 6.94
C VAL A 76 -0.97 -16.91 7.23
N LEU A 77 -1.34 -17.02 8.50
CA LEU A 77 -2.71 -16.87 8.96
C LEU A 77 -2.91 -15.38 9.35
N LYS A 78 -3.95 -14.76 8.81
CA LYS A 78 -4.24 -13.33 9.05
C LYS A 78 -5.69 -13.14 9.48
N THR A 79 -5.96 -12.14 10.34
CA THR A 79 -7.31 -11.65 10.53
C THR A 79 -7.81 -11.03 9.23
N ARG A 80 -9.07 -11.32 8.84
CA ARG A 80 -9.64 -10.77 7.61
C ARG A 80 -9.81 -9.26 7.68
N ARG A 81 -10.03 -8.71 8.89
CA ARG A 81 -10.28 -7.29 9.12
C ARG A 81 -9.37 -6.75 10.23
N PHE A 82 -9.11 -5.43 10.19
CA PHE A 82 -8.36 -4.68 11.21
C PHE A 82 -6.88 -5.07 11.39
N GLY A 83 -6.32 -5.89 10.52
CA GLY A 83 -4.87 -6.15 10.48
C GLY A 83 -4.14 -4.97 9.81
N TYR A 84 -3.02 -4.52 10.40
CA TYR A 84 -2.16 -3.47 9.82
C TYR A 84 -0.74 -3.58 10.38
N ASP A 85 0.24 -3.13 9.61
CA ASP A 85 1.66 -3.08 10.02
C ASP A 85 2.12 -4.40 10.69
N GLY A 86 1.77 -5.57 10.13
CA GLY A 86 2.14 -6.89 10.64
C GLY A 86 1.34 -7.40 11.85
N LYS A 87 0.35 -6.65 12.34
CA LYS A 87 -0.54 -7.08 13.43
C LYS A 87 -1.68 -7.96 12.93
N GLY A 88 -2.15 -8.87 13.78
CA GLY A 88 -3.23 -9.79 13.43
C GLY A 88 -2.80 -10.84 12.42
N GLN A 89 -1.54 -11.26 12.45
CA GLN A 89 -1.01 -12.35 11.62
C GLN A 89 -0.10 -13.29 12.40
N TYR A 90 -0.08 -14.55 11.98
CA TYR A 90 0.76 -15.61 12.53
C TYR A 90 1.38 -16.43 11.40
N VAL A 91 2.69 -16.64 11.43
CA VAL A 91 3.39 -17.46 10.43
C VAL A 91 3.47 -18.89 10.93
N LEU A 92 2.77 -19.81 10.25
CA LEU A 92 2.85 -21.23 10.51
C LEU A 92 4.02 -21.82 9.69
N LYS A 93 5.04 -22.30 10.36
CA LYS A 93 6.21 -22.95 9.72
C LYS A 93 6.10 -24.47 9.72
N THR A 94 5.42 -25.01 10.70
CA THR A 94 5.23 -26.46 10.90
C THR A 94 3.81 -26.77 11.34
N GLY A 95 3.37 -28.04 11.20
CA GLY A 95 2.06 -28.46 11.69
C GLY A 95 1.85 -28.31 13.20
N LYS A 96 2.92 -28.15 13.98
CA LYS A 96 2.83 -27.88 15.43
C LYS A 96 2.36 -26.47 15.75
N ASP A 97 2.48 -25.54 14.82
CA ASP A 97 2.10 -24.14 14.99
C ASP A 97 0.57 -23.93 14.87
N ILE A 98 -0.19 -24.95 14.39
CA ILE A 98 -1.63 -24.83 14.11
C ILE A 98 -2.43 -24.45 15.37
N ASP A 99 -2.21 -25.19 16.46
CA ASP A 99 -2.97 -24.96 17.70
C ASP A 99 -2.61 -23.64 18.38
N ASP A 100 -1.35 -23.21 18.27
CA ASP A 100 -0.89 -21.92 18.81
C ASP A 100 -1.43 -20.75 17.98
N ALA A 101 -1.37 -20.82 16.65
CA ALA A 101 -1.95 -19.85 15.74
C ALA A 101 -3.46 -19.70 15.95
N TRP A 102 -4.16 -20.85 16.11
CA TRP A 102 -5.60 -20.84 16.39
C TRP A 102 -5.93 -20.23 17.75
N ARG A 103 -5.13 -20.51 18.78
CA ARG A 103 -5.31 -19.92 20.12
C ARG A 103 -5.11 -18.42 20.11
N GLU A 104 -4.18 -17.93 19.29
CA GLU A 104 -3.89 -16.50 19.20
C GLU A 104 -4.94 -15.74 18.36
N LEU A 105 -5.37 -16.30 17.23
CA LEU A 105 -6.19 -15.56 16.24
C LEU A 105 -7.60 -16.12 16.06
N GLY A 106 -7.90 -17.34 16.53
CA GLY A 106 -9.14 -18.08 16.23
C GLY A 106 -10.44 -17.50 16.81
N GLY A 107 -10.41 -16.32 17.41
CA GLY A 107 -11.61 -15.59 17.86
C GLY A 107 -12.22 -14.68 16.78
N ALA A 108 -11.65 -14.64 15.57
CA ALA A 108 -12.06 -13.79 14.47
C ALA A 108 -12.16 -14.59 13.16
N ALA A 109 -12.81 -14.05 12.15
CA ALA A 109 -12.75 -14.59 10.81
C ALA A 109 -11.34 -14.39 10.23
N LEU A 110 -10.75 -15.46 9.70
CA LEU A 110 -9.36 -15.52 9.28
C LEU A 110 -9.24 -15.85 7.79
N ILE A 111 -8.05 -15.64 7.26
CA ILE A 111 -7.60 -16.06 5.94
C ILE A 111 -6.19 -16.66 6.08
N ALA A 112 -5.98 -17.83 5.47
CA ALA A 112 -4.66 -18.41 5.30
C ALA A 112 -4.13 -18.06 3.90
N GLU A 113 -2.91 -17.57 3.83
CA GLU A 113 -2.23 -17.20 2.58
C GLU A 113 -0.90 -17.94 2.48
N GLU A 114 -0.53 -18.33 1.27
CA GLU A 114 0.76 -18.90 0.95
C GLU A 114 1.89 -17.95 1.39
N TRP A 115 2.90 -18.50 2.07
CA TRP A 115 4.13 -17.76 2.32
C TRP A 115 4.92 -17.64 1.02
N LEU A 116 5.16 -16.42 0.58
CA LEU A 116 5.95 -16.16 -0.62
C LEU A 116 7.41 -15.84 -0.27
N ASP A 117 8.32 -16.48 -0.98
CA ASP A 117 9.70 -16.02 -1.10
C ASP A 117 9.76 -15.10 -2.32
N PHE A 118 9.69 -13.80 -2.10
CA PHE A 118 9.64 -12.78 -3.12
C PHE A 118 10.96 -11.98 -3.18
N ASP A 119 11.29 -11.48 -4.38
CA ASP A 119 12.53 -10.72 -4.58
C ASP A 119 12.46 -9.33 -3.94
N TYR A 120 11.33 -8.65 -4.12
CA TYR A 120 11.02 -7.33 -3.54
C TYR A 120 9.54 -6.98 -3.72
N GLU A 121 9.14 -5.90 -3.07
CA GLU A 121 7.77 -5.37 -3.15
C GLU A 121 7.71 -4.12 -4.01
N VAL A 122 6.60 -3.94 -4.74
CA VAL A 122 6.32 -2.71 -5.50
C VAL A 122 4.90 -2.22 -5.24
N SER A 123 4.68 -0.92 -5.47
CA SER A 123 3.35 -0.32 -5.51
C SER A 123 3.09 0.28 -6.88
N ALA A 124 1.95 -0.05 -7.47
CA ALA A 124 1.34 0.72 -8.52
C ALA A 124 0.37 1.74 -7.88
N ILE A 125 0.47 3.01 -8.26
CA ILE A 125 -0.40 4.07 -7.78
C ILE A 125 -1.09 4.68 -8.99
N GLY A 126 -2.42 4.67 -8.98
CA GLY A 126 -3.22 5.24 -10.05
C GLY A 126 -4.26 6.20 -9.52
N VAL A 127 -4.67 7.12 -10.36
CA VAL A 127 -5.78 8.04 -10.12
C VAL A 127 -6.77 7.93 -11.27
N ARG A 128 -8.07 8.02 -10.97
CA ARG A 128 -9.13 8.04 -11.99
C ARG A 128 -10.12 9.17 -11.67
N SER A 129 -10.50 9.90 -12.71
CA SER A 129 -11.51 10.96 -12.65
C SER A 129 -12.94 10.39 -12.78
N PRO A 130 -13.99 11.16 -12.43
CA PRO A 130 -15.38 10.76 -12.65
C PRO A 130 -15.69 10.48 -14.13
N GLY A 131 -14.97 11.14 -15.04
CA GLY A 131 -15.09 10.91 -16.50
C GLY A 131 -14.46 9.62 -17.00
N GLY A 132 -13.77 8.87 -16.13
CA GLY A 132 -13.09 7.62 -16.49
C GLY A 132 -11.66 7.78 -16.98
N GLU A 133 -11.14 9.00 -17.09
CA GLU A 133 -9.74 9.25 -17.38
C GLU A 133 -8.87 8.77 -16.21
N SER A 134 -7.80 8.04 -16.51
CA SER A 134 -6.84 7.58 -15.50
C SER A 134 -5.42 8.06 -15.79
N ALA A 135 -4.63 8.23 -14.74
CA ALA A 135 -3.20 8.50 -14.82
C ALA A 135 -2.46 7.64 -13.78
N ILE A 136 -1.41 6.97 -14.22
CA ILE A 136 -0.66 6.01 -13.39
C ILE A 136 0.72 6.58 -13.12
N TYR A 137 1.13 6.54 -11.83
CA TYR A 137 2.47 6.94 -11.41
C TYR A 137 3.48 5.86 -11.77
N PRO A 138 4.75 6.25 -12.01
CA PRO A 138 5.82 5.28 -12.19
C PRO A 138 5.89 4.29 -11.03
N LEU A 139 6.16 3.01 -11.37
CA LEU A 139 6.21 1.92 -10.40
C LEU A 139 7.21 2.24 -9.28
N THR A 140 6.80 1.99 -8.05
CA THR A 140 7.57 2.30 -6.85
C THR A 140 8.04 1.00 -6.19
N ARG A 141 9.35 0.84 -5.95
CA ARG A 141 9.91 -0.25 -5.15
C ARG A 141 9.86 0.11 -3.68
N ASN A 142 9.42 -0.84 -2.85
CA ASN A 142 9.24 -0.69 -1.40
C ASN A 142 10.13 -1.65 -0.62
N GLU A 143 10.58 -1.20 0.54
CA GLU A 143 11.31 -2.01 1.51
C GLU A 143 10.62 -1.89 2.86
N HIS A 144 10.14 -3.02 3.38
CA HIS A 144 9.52 -3.11 4.69
C HIS A 144 10.49 -3.74 5.71
N ALA A 145 10.38 -3.32 6.96
CA ALA A 145 11.01 -3.99 8.08
C ALA A 145 10.00 -4.13 9.22
N ALA A 146 9.85 -5.34 9.75
CA ALA A 146 8.84 -5.68 10.76
C ALA A 146 7.40 -5.26 10.34
N GLY A 147 7.06 -5.43 9.06
CA GLY A 147 5.74 -5.10 8.49
C GLY A 147 5.49 -3.60 8.27
N ILE A 148 6.48 -2.73 8.50
CA ILE A 148 6.33 -1.28 8.34
C ILE A 148 7.18 -0.81 7.15
N LEU A 149 6.59 -0.07 6.23
CA LEU A 149 7.31 0.55 5.12
C LEU A 149 8.41 1.48 5.64
N ARG A 150 9.66 1.21 5.27
CA ARG A 150 10.83 2.01 5.64
C ARG A 150 11.28 2.91 4.52
N ARG A 151 11.33 2.38 3.31
CA ARG A 151 11.89 3.07 2.15
C ARG A 151 11.08 2.80 0.91
N SER A 152 10.94 3.83 0.06
CA SER A 152 10.43 3.71 -1.30
C SER A 152 11.39 4.35 -2.29
N ARG A 153 11.43 3.82 -3.53
CA ARG A 153 12.24 4.33 -4.63
C ARG A 153 11.45 4.30 -5.93
N ALA A 154 11.45 5.41 -6.67
CA ALA A 154 10.80 5.55 -7.97
C ALA A 154 11.69 6.36 -8.93
N PRO A 155 11.56 6.11 -10.25
CA PRO A 155 10.89 4.97 -10.86
C PRO A 155 11.68 3.68 -10.68
N VAL A 156 10.99 2.53 -10.81
CA VAL A 156 11.63 1.21 -10.97
C VAL A 156 11.96 1.03 -12.45
N ASP A 157 13.21 0.65 -12.75
CA ASP A 157 13.63 0.33 -14.11
C ASP A 157 13.30 -1.13 -14.45
N ALA A 158 12.02 -1.40 -14.71
CA ALA A 158 11.48 -2.71 -15.07
C ALA A 158 10.21 -2.52 -15.93
N PRO A 159 10.34 -2.16 -17.21
CA PRO A 159 9.23 -1.78 -18.07
C PRO A 159 8.16 -2.87 -18.18
N ASP A 160 8.53 -4.14 -18.30
CA ASP A 160 7.58 -5.26 -18.38
C ASP A 160 6.74 -5.43 -17.11
N LEU A 161 7.34 -5.20 -15.93
CA LEU A 161 6.60 -5.21 -14.67
C LEU A 161 5.71 -3.97 -14.53
N ALA A 162 6.18 -2.81 -15.01
CA ALA A 162 5.40 -1.58 -14.98
C ALA A 162 4.14 -1.70 -15.85
N GLU A 163 4.24 -2.26 -17.07
CA GLU A 163 3.09 -2.51 -17.95
C GLU A 163 2.07 -3.46 -17.32
N LYS A 164 2.54 -4.57 -16.72
CA LYS A 164 1.66 -5.51 -15.99
C LYS A 164 0.96 -4.83 -14.81
N ALA A 165 1.70 -4.08 -14.00
CA ALA A 165 1.16 -3.36 -12.84
C ALA A 165 0.14 -2.30 -13.26
N GLU A 166 0.39 -1.58 -14.36
CA GLU A 166 -0.54 -0.62 -14.95
C GLU A 166 -1.83 -1.30 -15.41
N SER A 167 -1.73 -2.46 -16.08
CA SER A 167 -2.89 -3.26 -16.47
C SER A 167 -3.74 -3.65 -15.26
N TYR A 168 -3.12 -4.13 -14.18
CA TYR A 168 -3.83 -4.57 -12.99
C TYR A 168 -4.53 -3.43 -12.25
N ILE A 169 -3.85 -2.30 -12.07
CA ILE A 169 -4.44 -1.16 -11.37
C ILE A 169 -5.57 -0.53 -12.20
N ASN A 170 -5.45 -0.46 -13.53
CA ASN A 170 -6.50 0.02 -14.41
C ASN A 170 -7.74 -0.90 -14.37
N ALA A 171 -7.56 -2.21 -14.28
CA ALA A 171 -8.65 -3.17 -14.11
C ALA A 171 -9.41 -2.92 -12.78
N LEU A 172 -8.69 -2.68 -11.67
CA LEU A 172 -9.28 -2.33 -10.37
C LEU A 172 -10.04 -1.00 -10.43
N LEU A 173 -9.42 0.04 -10.97
CA LEU A 173 -10.02 1.37 -11.11
C LEU A 173 -11.32 1.32 -11.93
N ALA A 174 -11.32 0.57 -13.03
CA ALA A 174 -12.51 0.40 -13.88
C ALA A 174 -13.59 -0.42 -13.17
N ARG A 175 -13.26 -1.58 -12.56
CA ARG A 175 -14.22 -2.47 -11.91
C ARG A 175 -14.92 -1.82 -10.73
N LEU A 176 -14.21 -0.99 -9.98
CA LEU A 176 -14.76 -0.30 -8.81
C LEU A 176 -15.46 1.02 -9.16
N ASP A 177 -15.55 1.39 -10.43
CA ASP A 177 -15.96 2.74 -10.88
C ASP A 177 -15.29 3.82 -10.02
N TYR A 178 -13.99 3.66 -9.84
CA TYR A 178 -13.20 4.36 -8.85
C TYR A 178 -13.02 5.84 -9.21
N VAL A 179 -13.08 6.70 -8.21
CA VAL A 179 -12.74 8.12 -8.33
C VAL A 179 -11.78 8.50 -7.23
N GLY A 180 -10.62 9.04 -7.59
CA GLY A 180 -9.54 9.37 -6.65
C GLY A 180 -8.30 8.52 -6.87
N VAL A 181 -7.40 8.50 -5.90
CA VAL A 181 -6.16 7.71 -5.90
C VAL A 181 -6.39 6.35 -5.26
N LEU A 182 -5.87 5.31 -5.91
CA LEU A 182 -5.78 3.94 -5.44
C LEU A 182 -4.33 3.49 -5.50
N ALA A 183 -3.88 2.74 -4.50
CA ALA A 183 -2.58 2.07 -4.53
C ALA A 183 -2.79 0.55 -4.51
N LEU A 184 -2.07 -0.17 -5.37
CA LEU A 184 -2.01 -1.64 -5.41
C LEU A 184 -0.61 -2.09 -5.00
N GLU A 185 -0.52 -2.87 -3.94
CA GLU A 185 0.74 -3.47 -3.46
C GLU A 185 0.93 -4.86 -4.07
N LEU A 186 2.14 -5.10 -4.59
CA LEU A 186 2.47 -6.28 -5.36
C LEU A 186 3.81 -6.87 -4.89
N PHE A 187 3.89 -8.18 -4.82
CA PHE A 187 5.14 -8.92 -4.69
C PHE A 187 5.73 -9.21 -6.07
N VAL A 188 7.03 -9.04 -6.21
CA VAL A 188 7.78 -9.43 -7.40
C VAL A 188 8.42 -10.80 -7.14
N VAL A 189 8.12 -11.77 -8.01
CA VAL A 189 8.69 -13.13 -7.97
C VAL A 189 9.19 -13.45 -9.38
N GLY A 190 10.49 -13.25 -9.61
CA GLY A 190 11.09 -13.32 -10.93
C GLY A 190 10.49 -12.25 -11.87
N ASP A 191 9.83 -12.69 -12.92
CA ASP A 191 9.15 -11.84 -13.92
C ASP A 191 7.64 -11.67 -13.68
N ARG A 192 7.14 -12.13 -12.51
CA ARG A 192 5.71 -12.11 -12.15
C ARG A 192 5.44 -11.09 -11.07
N LEU A 193 4.23 -10.51 -11.14
CA LEU A 193 3.62 -9.73 -10.08
C LEU A 193 2.49 -10.54 -9.44
N LEU A 194 2.47 -10.57 -8.11
CA LEU A 194 1.41 -11.19 -7.32
C LEU A 194 0.81 -10.14 -6.39
N ALA A 195 -0.53 -9.97 -6.43
CA ALA A 195 -1.21 -8.97 -5.62
C ALA A 195 -1.15 -9.31 -4.12
N ASN A 196 -0.76 -8.33 -3.32
CA ASN A 196 -0.85 -8.38 -1.86
C ASN A 196 -2.16 -7.77 -1.38
N GLU A 197 -2.30 -6.46 -1.46
CA GLU A 197 -3.49 -5.72 -1.03
C GLU A 197 -3.63 -4.43 -1.84
N PHE A 198 -4.81 -3.79 -1.78
CA PHE A 198 -4.97 -2.45 -2.32
C PHE A 198 -5.49 -1.47 -1.27
N ALA A 199 -5.06 -0.22 -1.38
CA ALA A 199 -5.51 0.86 -0.52
C ALA A 199 -6.40 1.83 -1.32
N PRO A 200 -7.70 1.97 -0.97
CA PRO A 200 -8.63 2.85 -1.67
C PRO A 200 -8.47 4.32 -1.22
N ARG A 201 -7.25 4.84 -1.26
CA ARG A 201 -6.85 6.18 -0.79
C ARG A 201 -5.45 6.52 -1.26
N VAL A 202 -4.99 7.74 -0.98
CA VAL A 202 -3.57 8.08 -1.02
C VAL A 202 -2.77 7.14 -0.12
N HIS A 203 -1.57 6.76 -0.56
CA HIS A 203 -0.79 5.72 0.11
C HIS A 203 0.62 6.19 0.48
N ASN A 204 1.14 5.67 1.59
CA ASN A 204 2.47 6.03 2.09
C ASN A 204 3.59 5.77 1.08
N SER A 205 3.52 4.68 0.29
CA SER A 205 4.49 4.41 -0.77
C SER A 205 4.48 5.44 -1.90
N GLY A 206 3.47 6.31 -1.98
CA GLY A 206 3.35 7.40 -2.95
C GLY A 206 3.69 8.79 -2.38
N HIS A 207 4.12 8.91 -1.12
CA HIS A 207 4.44 10.21 -0.54
C HIS A 207 5.62 10.91 -1.23
N TRP A 208 6.54 10.12 -1.84
CA TRP A 208 7.61 10.65 -2.67
C TRP A 208 7.12 11.53 -3.82
N THR A 209 5.85 11.40 -4.24
CA THR A 209 5.28 12.15 -5.35
C THR A 209 5.14 13.64 -5.06
N ILE A 210 5.21 14.06 -3.79
CA ILE A 210 5.11 15.48 -3.40
C ILE A 210 6.22 16.27 -4.09
N GLU A 211 7.45 15.82 -4.04
CA GLU A 211 8.60 16.45 -4.70
C GLU A 211 8.99 15.76 -6.01
N GLY A 212 8.81 14.43 -6.05
CA GLY A 212 9.37 13.57 -7.09
C GLY A 212 8.48 13.37 -8.32
N ALA A 213 7.23 13.82 -8.32
CA ALA A 213 6.35 13.77 -9.48
C ALA A 213 5.95 15.18 -9.94
N GLU A 214 5.50 15.32 -11.20
CA GLU A 214 4.99 16.59 -11.72
C GLU A 214 3.74 17.05 -10.95
N THR A 215 2.85 16.10 -10.63
CA THR A 215 1.69 16.31 -9.78
C THR A 215 1.67 15.26 -8.69
N SER A 216 1.54 15.65 -7.43
CA SER A 216 1.51 14.69 -6.33
C SER A 216 0.25 13.83 -6.33
N GLN A 217 0.31 12.65 -5.69
CA GLN A 217 -0.88 11.82 -5.48
C GLN A 217 -1.97 12.56 -4.71
N PHE A 218 -1.60 13.44 -3.79
CA PHE A 218 -2.54 14.23 -2.99
C PHE A 218 -3.29 15.25 -3.87
N GLU A 219 -2.56 15.98 -4.71
CA GLU A 219 -3.15 16.94 -5.64
C GLU A 219 -4.05 16.22 -6.65
N ASN A 220 -3.57 15.14 -7.27
CA ASN A 220 -4.38 14.37 -8.21
C ASN A 220 -5.60 13.73 -7.56
N HIS A 221 -5.50 13.30 -6.29
CA HIS A 221 -6.68 12.83 -5.55
C HIS A 221 -7.73 13.95 -5.43
N LEU A 222 -7.32 15.15 -5.00
CA LEU A 222 -8.23 16.28 -4.89
C LEU A 222 -8.79 16.71 -6.24
N ARG A 223 -7.96 16.74 -7.30
CA ARG A 223 -8.43 17.02 -8.66
C ARG A 223 -9.52 16.02 -9.11
N ALA A 224 -9.28 14.72 -8.91
CA ALA A 224 -10.22 13.68 -9.27
C ALA A 224 -11.55 13.83 -8.52
N VAL A 225 -11.53 13.92 -7.18
CA VAL A 225 -12.75 13.97 -6.37
C VAL A 225 -13.54 15.28 -6.54
N THR A 226 -12.89 16.35 -7.01
CA THR A 226 -13.53 17.63 -7.33
C THR A 226 -13.79 17.82 -8.83
N ASN A 227 -13.63 16.74 -9.61
CA ASN A 227 -13.84 16.73 -11.07
C ASN A 227 -13.02 17.79 -11.83
N GLN A 228 -11.76 17.99 -11.41
CA GLN A 228 -10.78 18.81 -12.12
C GLN A 228 -9.93 17.92 -13.05
N PRO A 229 -9.37 18.47 -14.14
CA PRO A 229 -8.45 17.72 -15.01
C PRO A 229 -7.28 17.14 -14.21
N LEU A 230 -6.94 15.87 -14.47
CA LEU A 230 -5.79 15.22 -13.83
C LEU A 230 -4.50 15.89 -14.28
N GLY A 231 -3.55 16.03 -13.35
CA GLY A 231 -2.21 16.47 -13.65
C GLY A 231 -1.31 15.30 -14.06
N PRO A 232 -0.22 15.58 -14.81
CA PRO A 232 0.72 14.53 -15.25
C PRO A 232 1.43 13.86 -14.07
N THR A 233 1.68 12.56 -14.19
CA THR A 233 2.24 11.69 -13.12
C THR A 233 3.73 11.41 -13.30
N ALA A 234 4.38 11.98 -14.31
CA ALA A 234 5.78 11.73 -14.62
C ALA A 234 6.71 12.09 -13.44
N CYS A 235 7.79 11.32 -13.28
CA CYS A 235 8.83 11.63 -12.31
C CYS A 235 9.63 12.88 -12.71
N ARG A 236 9.99 13.68 -11.71
CA ARG A 236 10.98 14.77 -11.81
C ARG A 236 12.40 14.28 -11.57
N GLY A 237 12.78 13.16 -12.17
CA GLY A 237 14.04 12.49 -11.94
C GLY A 237 13.87 11.19 -11.15
N HIS A 238 14.79 10.90 -10.24
CA HIS A 238 14.77 9.70 -9.41
C HIS A 238 14.47 10.07 -7.96
N ALA A 239 13.29 9.66 -7.48
CA ALA A 239 12.84 9.95 -6.13
C ALA A 239 13.12 8.79 -5.18
N GLY A 240 13.39 9.12 -3.92
CA GLY A 240 13.46 8.19 -2.80
C GLY A 240 12.74 8.77 -1.59
N MET A 241 12.16 7.91 -0.79
CA MET A 241 11.50 8.28 0.45
C MET A 241 11.97 7.40 1.59
N LEU A 242 12.18 8.01 2.75
CA LEU A 242 12.53 7.35 3.99
C LEU A 242 11.51 7.72 5.07
N ASN A 243 10.78 6.75 5.62
CA ASN A 243 9.85 6.98 6.72
C ASN A 243 10.57 7.18 8.05
N LEU A 244 10.10 8.13 8.84
CA LEU A 244 10.56 8.40 10.20
C LEU A 244 9.58 7.74 11.18
N ILE A 245 10.06 6.73 11.90
CA ILE A 245 9.20 5.85 12.73
C ILE A 245 9.61 5.95 14.18
N GLY A 246 8.63 6.09 15.08
CA GLY A 246 8.84 6.14 16.53
C GLY A 246 9.30 7.50 17.04
N SER A 247 10.29 8.12 16.37
CA SER A 247 10.80 9.45 16.67
C SER A 247 11.23 10.19 15.41
N ILE A 248 11.35 11.52 15.49
CA ILE A 248 12.01 12.34 14.48
C ILE A 248 13.31 12.82 15.11
N PRO A 249 14.47 12.29 14.67
CA PRO A 249 15.76 12.74 15.18
C PRO A 249 15.99 14.24 14.94
N GLU A 250 16.65 14.94 15.86
CA GLU A 250 16.98 16.36 15.70
C GLU A 250 17.80 16.60 14.42
N ALA A 251 18.67 15.65 14.07
CA ALA A 251 19.44 15.69 12.82
C ALA A 251 18.53 15.75 11.57
N ALA A 252 17.32 15.15 11.61
CA ALA A 252 16.37 15.23 10.51
C ALA A 252 15.81 16.66 10.33
N ARG A 253 15.65 17.41 11.42
CA ARG A 253 15.18 18.80 11.41
C ARG A 253 16.24 19.80 10.93
N GLN A 254 17.52 19.41 11.06
CA GLN A 254 18.68 20.22 10.69
C GLN A 254 19.32 19.79 9.36
N LEU A 255 18.60 18.93 8.58
CA LEU A 255 19.13 18.43 7.32
C LEU A 255 19.42 19.57 6.33
N ALA A 256 20.69 19.66 5.94
CA ALA A 256 21.19 20.55 4.89
C ALA A 256 21.69 19.76 3.67
N ILE A 257 21.01 18.64 3.34
CA ILE A 257 21.35 17.84 2.16
C ILE A 257 20.52 18.36 0.98
N PRO A 258 21.15 18.87 -0.09
CA PRO A 258 20.44 19.34 -1.27
C PRO A 258 19.48 18.27 -1.85
N GLY A 259 18.28 18.68 -2.22
CA GLY A 259 17.26 17.76 -2.76
C GLY A 259 16.53 16.92 -1.72
N CYS A 260 16.78 17.14 -0.42
CA CYS A 260 16.05 16.47 0.67
C CYS A 260 14.96 17.39 1.24
N GLN A 261 13.77 16.84 1.44
CA GLN A 261 12.62 17.52 2.04
C GLN A 261 12.07 16.71 3.21
N LEU A 262 11.96 17.34 4.39
CA LEU A 262 11.35 16.74 5.57
C LEU A 262 9.86 17.08 5.64
N HIS A 263 9.02 16.07 5.82
CA HIS A 263 7.62 16.18 6.15
C HIS A 263 7.37 15.65 7.56
N ASP A 264 7.21 16.56 8.53
CA ASP A 264 6.83 16.25 9.90
C ASP A 264 5.30 16.28 10.01
N TYR A 265 4.69 15.16 10.42
CA TYR A 265 3.22 15.06 10.52
C TYR A 265 2.66 15.69 11.81
N GLY A 266 3.48 16.26 12.68
CA GLY A 266 3.07 16.87 13.94
C GLY A 266 2.48 15.87 14.95
N LYS A 267 2.76 14.57 14.80
CA LYS A 267 2.23 13.50 15.66
C LYS A 267 3.14 13.29 16.88
N SER A 268 2.53 12.95 18.01
CA SER A 268 3.30 12.57 19.21
C SER A 268 4.12 11.30 18.98
N PRO A 269 5.39 11.25 19.43
CA PRO A 269 6.25 10.07 19.35
C PRO A 269 5.61 8.85 20.01
N ARG A 270 5.69 7.71 19.33
CA ARG A 270 5.24 6.39 19.82
C ARG A 270 5.92 5.31 18.99
N GLU A 271 6.35 4.23 19.63
CA GLU A 271 6.94 3.07 18.97
C GLU A 271 6.08 2.57 17.81
N GLY A 272 6.71 2.29 16.68
CA GLY A 272 6.06 1.81 15.45
C GLY A 272 5.22 2.86 14.69
N ARG A 273 5.06 4.09 15.21
CA ARG A 273 4.25 5.13 14.56
C ARG A 273 5.05 5.88 13.51
N LYS A 274 4.49 6.00 12.31
CA LYS A 274 5.01 6.89 11.26
C LYS A 274 4.74 8.34 11.66
N LEU A 275 5.81 9.11 11.91
CA LEU A 275 5.76 10.50 12.38
C LEU A 275 6.06 11.52 11.29
N GLY A 276 6.65 11.07 10.20
CA GLY A 276 7.06 11.89 9.09
C GLY A 276 7.76 11.05 8.03
N HIS A 277 8.24 11.71 7.02
CA HIS A 277 9.14 11.12 6.01
C HIS A 277 10.11 12.17 5.49
N ILE A 278 11.17 11.70 4.86
CA ILE A 278 12.09 12.53 4.09
C ILE A 278 12.04 12.04 2.65
N THR A 279 11.82 12.96 1.73
CA THR A 279 11.92 12.71 0.28
C THR A 279 13.25 13.24 -0.24
N VAL A 280 13.88 12.49 -1.13
CA VAL A 280 15.02 12.94 -1.94
C VAL A 280 14.66 12.87 -3.41
N VAL A 281 15.15 13.83 -4.20
CA VAL A 281 15.04 13.83 -5.66
C VAL A 281 16.40 14.09 -6.26
N ALA A 282 16.81 13.25 -7.20
CA ALA A 282 18.12 13.30 -7.83
C ALA A 282 18.04 13.03 -9.34
N ASP A 283 19.08 13.43 -10.07
CA ASP A 283 19.15 13.26 -11.54
C ASP A 283 19.38 11.82 -12.00
N SER A 284 19.78 10.93 -11.06
CA SER A 284 19.99 9.51 -11.38
C SER A 284 19.66 8.61 -10.18
N ALA A 285 19.34 7.34 -10.46
CA ALA A 285 19.10 6.32 -9.44
C ALA A 285 20.32 6.18 -8.48
N ALA A 286 21.54 6.20 -9.01
CA ALA A 286 22.74 6.11 -8.22
C ALA A 286 22.95 7.33 -7.29
N ALA A 287 22.59 8.53 -7.73
CA ALA A 287 22.62 9.74 -6.89
C ALA A 287 21.59 9.68 -5.77
N ARG A 288 20.33 9.30 -6.11
CA ARG A 288 19.27 9.05 -5.13
C ARG A 288 19.71 8.06 -4.05
N ASP A 289 20.27 6.92 -4.46
CA ASP A 289 20.67 5.86 -3.52
C ASP A 289 21.81 6.31 -2.58
N ARG A 290 22.77 7.09 -3.09
CA ARG A 290 23.79 7.72 -2.24
C ARG A 290 23.19 8.69 -1.23
N GLN A 291 22.22 9.52 -1.64
CA GLN A 291 21.55 10.44 -0.72
C GLN A 291 20.76 9.70 0.36
N LEU A 292 20.03 8.62 0.01
CA LEU A 292 19.32 7.77 0.98
C LEU A 292 20.31 7.14 1.99
N GLN A 293 21.46 6.63 1.52
CA GLN A 293 22.52 6.09 2.41
C GLN A 293 23.09 7.16 3.34
N GLN A 294 23.32 8.38 2.84
CA GLN A 294 23.76 9.50 3.66
C GLN A 294 22.74 9.86 4.74
N LEU A 295 21.45 9.90 4.39
CA LEU A 295 20.37 10.12 5.34
C LEU A 295 20.35 9.07 6.44
N GLU A 296 20.44 7.79 6.09
CA GLU A 296 20.47 6.69 7.05
C GLU A 296 21.69 6.76 7.97
N ALA A 297 22.84 7.16 7.44
CA ALA A 297 24.06 7.34 8.25
C ALA A 297 23.91 8.50 9.25
N VAL A 298 23.22 9.58 8.88
CA VAL A 298 23.01 10.75 9.75
C VAL A 298 21.91 10.49 10.77
N LEU A 299 20.83 9.80 10.37
CA LEU A 299 19.65 9.57 11.21
C LEU A 299 19.81 8.37 12.16
N GLY A 300 20.82 7.51 11.94
CA GLY A 300 20.98 6.24 12.64
C GLY A 300 20.02 5.16 12.13
N LYS A 301 19.99 4.01 12.81
CA LYS A 301 19.01 2.96 12.49
C LYS A 301 17.61 3.46 12.88
N LEU A 302 16.83 3.79 11.89
CA LEU A 302 15.42 4.17 12.01
C LEU A 302 14.52 2.93 12.18
#